data_7f3ffba86d1a0fd09ea8d102f1c37182
#
_entry.id   7f3ffba86d1a0fd09ea8d102f1c37182
#
_cell.length_a   1.000
_cell.length_b   1.000
_cell.length_c   1.000
_cell.angle_alpha   90.00
_cell.angle_beta   90.00
_cell.angle_gamma   90.00
#
_symmetry.space_group_name_H-M   'P 1'
#
loop_
_entity.id
_entity.type
_entity.pdbx_description
1 polymer ?
#
loop_
_entity_poly.entity_id
_entity_poly.type
_entity_poly.pdbx_seq_one_letter_code
_entity_poly.pdbx_strand_id
1 'polypeptide(L)'
;DLVFNNFVFNNSKNRNENLLRLLNMTRQLGVEYIENFPVTETRPYEYTLAEQSANWQGYFQDYLWEMDIDSDISASRLMEALRSRYEIPEDWSDTDARAVIGLRYELKLRTGITNLPAYIFMEDVPDDILNSILELNVPGLDAAATTKREYYTTYAAHILGTTGAMDADDWTIYKEKGYKMDDRVGKSGLEKAFEEYLHGTDGRLAKVVDKEGNIVSQYYVREPVAGHNVETSIDLGLQIVAEEAMK
;
A
#
# COMPACT_ATOMS: atom_id res chain seq x y z
N ASP A 1 6.93 1.72 6.91
CA ASP A 1 5.55 1.58 6.46
C ASP A 1 4.68 0.90 7.51
N LEU A 2 3.39 1.22 7.51
CA LEU A 2 2.37 0.49 8.26
C LEU A 2 1.68 -0.51 7.32
N VAL A 3 1.71 -1.79 7.69
CA VAL A 3 1.19 -2.87 6.85
C VAL A 3 0.21 -3.74 7.61
N PHE A 4 -0.78 -4.31 6.91
CA PHE A 4 -1.72 -5.26 7.50
C PHE A 4 -1.34 -6.71 7.22
N ASN A 5 -1.32 -7.51 8.26
CA ASN A 5 -1.37 -8.96 8.16
C ASN A 5 -2.85 -9.41 8.10
N ASN A 6 -3.32 -9.73 6.91
CA ASN A 6 -4.72 -10.10 6.68
C ASN A 6 -5.17 -11.33 7.48
N PHE A 7 -4.29 -12.30 7.70
CA PHE A 7 -4.64 -13.49 8.47
C PHE A 7 -4.95 -13.13 9.92
N VAL A 8 -4.09 -12.34 10.56
CA VAL A 8 -4.30 -11.90 11.95
C VAL A 8 -5.56 -11.04 12.06
N PHE A 9 -5.71 -10.06 11.16
CA PHE A 9 -6.87 -9.18 11.15
C PHE A 9 -8.20 -9.95 10.96
N ASN A 10 -8.26 -10.88 9.99
CA ASN A 10 -9.49 -11.62 9.67
C ASN A 10 -9.91 -12.57 10.80
N ASN A 11 -8.98 -13.04 11.62
CA ASN A 11 -9.25 -13.87 12.80
C ASN A 11 -9.52 -13.07 14.08
N SER A 12 -9.43 -11.75 14.01
CA SER A 12 -9.65 -10.87 15.16
C SER A 12 -11.12 -10.57 15.42
N LYS A 13 -11.41 -10.11 16.64
CA LYS A 13 -12.73 -9.60 17.05
C LYS A 13 -12.80 -8.08 16.83
N ASN A 14 -14.03 -7.55 16.85
CA ASN A 14 -14.30 -6.10 16.80
C ASN A 14 -13.58 -5.41 15.62
N ARG A 15 -13.60 -6.05 14.45
CA ARG A 15 -12.84 -5.61 13.27
C ARG A 15 -13.21 -4.20 12.82
N ASN A 16 -14.50 -3.87 12.79
CA ASN A 16 -14.97 -2.58 12.35
C ASN A 16 -14.59 -1.47 13.33
N GLU A 17 -14.76 -1.72 14.63
CA GLU A 17 -14.39 -0.79 15.70
C GLU A 17 -12.89 -0.51 15.71
N ASN A 18 -12.07 -1.54 15.50
CA ASN A 18 -10.62 -1.40 15.40
C ASN A 18 -10.21 -0.55 14.19
N LEU A 19 -10.85 -0.76 13.04
CA LEU A 19 -10.61 0.09 11.85
C LEU A 19 -11.09 1.53 12.07
N LEU A 20 -12.25 1.71 12.71
CA LEU A 20 -12.73 3.05 13.01
C LEU A 20 -11.82 3.81 14.00
N ARG A 21 -11.29 3.12 15.01
CA ARG A 21 -10.28 3.69 15.92
C ARG A 21 -9.03 4.12 15.18
N LEU A 22 -8.55 3.28 14.26
CA LEU A 22 -7.41 3.59 13.40
C LEU A 22 -7.68 4.83 12.54
N LEU A 23 -8.82 4.88 11.85
CA LEU A 23 -9.23 6.00 11.02
C LEU A 23 -9.39 7.30 11.82
N ASN A 24 -9.92 7.23 13.03
CA ASN A 24 -10.03 8.39 13.91
C ASN A 24 -8.64 8.91 14.34
N MET A 25 -7.68 8.02 14.58
CA MET A 25 -6.30 8.40 14.88
C MET A 25 -5.64 9.08 13.67
N THR A 26 -5.80 8.55 12.45
CA THR A 26 -5.25 9.22 11.25
C THR A 26 -5.83 10.60 11.03
N ARG A 27 -7.13 10.77 11.24
CA ARG A 27 -7.78 12.09 11.17
C ARG A 27 -7.26 13.05 12.24
N GLN A 28 -7.08 12.57 13.47
CA GLN A 28 -6.56 13.39 14.57
C GLN A 28 -5.11 13.82 14.32
N LEU A 29 -4.30 12.96 13.72
CA LEU A 29 -2.91 13.25 13.35
C LEU A 29 -2.80 14.06 12.05
N GLY A 30 -3.87 14.19 11.29
CA GLY A 30 -3.88 14.89 9.99
C GLY A 30 -3.05 14.18 8.93
N VAL A 31 -3.00 12.84 8.96
CA VAL A 31 -2.22 12.02 8.03
C VAL A 31 -3.13 11.25 7.08
N GLU A 32 -2.64 11.06 5.86
CA GLU A 32 -3.34 10.31 4.83
C GLU A 32 -3.02 8.82 4.91
N TYR A 33 -3.91 7.99 4.40
CA TYR A 33 -3.73 6.55 4.26
C TYR A 33 -4.08 6.10 2.84
N ILE A 34 -3.59 4.95 2.43
CA ILE A 34 -3.78 4.41 1.08
C ILE A 34 -5.07 3.59 1.06
N GLU A 35 -5.97 3.91 0.13
CA GLU A 35 -7.21 3.19 -0.09
C GLU A 35 -7.65 3.35 -1.56
N ASN A 36 -8.07 2.26 -2.21
CA ASN A 36 -8.44 2.23 -3.62
C ASN A 36 -9.89 1.77 -3.86
N PHE A 37 -10.75 1.84 -2.85
CA PHE A 37 -12.16 1.50 -3.03
C PHE A 37 -12.85 2.52 -3.95
N PRO A 38 -13.37 2.11 -5.12
CA PRO A 38 -13.73 3.03 -6.19
C PRO A 38 -15.12 3.68 -6.02
N VAL A 39 -15.39 4.22 -4.84
CA VAL A 39 -16.63 4.95 -4.52
C VAL A 39 -16.28 6.24 -3.81
N THR A 40 -16.98 7.33 -4.08
CA THR A 40 -16.79 8.63 -3.42
C THR A 40 -16.88 8.53 -1.90
N GLU A 41 -16.18 9.41 -1.18
CA GLU A 41 -16.16 9.39 0.30
C GLU A 41 -17.47 9.86 0.94
N THR A 42 -18.22 10.67 0.23
CA THR A 42 -19.47 11.29 0.73
C THR A 42 -20.62 11.06 -0.22
N ARG A 43 -21.85 11.18 0.28
CA ARG A 43 -23.06 11.14 -0.57
C ARG A 43 -23.19 12.42 -1.44
N PRO A 44 -23.75 12.30 -2.66
CA PRO A 44 -24.21 11.05 -3.30
C PRO A 44 -23.05 10.14 -3.66
N TYR A 45 -23.20 8.81 -3.39
CA TYR A 45 -22.17 7.84 -3.74
C TYR A 45 -22.15 7.62 -5.25
N GLU A 46 -20.97 7.82 -5.83
CA GLU A 46 -20.68 7.64 -7.25
C GLU A 46 -19.43 6.78 -7.42
N TYR A 47 -19.32 6.08 -8.52
CA TYR A 47 -18.13 5.33 -8.85
C TYR A 47 -17.02 6.23 -9.35
N THR A 48 -15.81 6.06 -8.82
CA THR A 48 -14.56 6.68 -9.30
C THR A 48 -13.71 5.70 -10.10
N LEU A 49 -14.27 4.56 -10.47
CA LEU A 49 -13.59 3.45 -11.12
C LEU A 49 -12.92 3.82 -12.44
N ALA A 50 -13.50 4.76 -13.20
CA ALA A 50 -12.95 5.22 -14.47
C ALA A 50 -11.59 5.94 -14.34
N GLU A 51 -11.28 6.44 -13.15
CA GLU A 51 -10.02 7.13 -12.85
C GLU A 51 -8.90 6.15 -12.49
N GLN A 52 -9.25 4.88 -12.25
CA GLN A 52 -8.30 3.86 -11.84
C GLN A 52 -7.71 3.11 -13.06
N SER A 53 -6.55 2.50 -12.86
CA SER A 53 -5.92 1.66 -13.88
C SER A 53 -6.77 0.43 -14.23
N ALA A 54 -6.56 -0.15 -15.41
CA ALA A 54 -7.29 -1.34 -15.85
C ALA A 54 -7.17 -2.53 -14.87
N ASN A 55 -6.03 -2.67 -14.19
CA ASN A 55 -5.84 -3.70 -13.18
C ASN A 55 -6.76 -3.49 -11.98
N TRP A 56 -6.83 -2.26 -11.46
CA TRP A 56 -7.72 -1.93 -10.33
C TRP A 56 -9.20 -2.09 -10.69
N GLN A 57 -9.57 -1.73 -11.94
CA GLN A 57 -10.91 -2.00 -12.45
C GLN A 57 -11.22 -3.51 -12.47
N GLY A 58 -10.26 -4.33 -12.91
CA GLY A 58 -10.38 -5.79 -12.88
C GLY A 58 -10.53 -6.33 -11.44
N TYR A 59 -9.69 -5.87 -10.50
CA TYR A 59 -9.79 -6.29 -9.09
C TYR A 59 -11.12 -5.92 -8.45
N PHE A 60 -11.72 -4.80 -8.84
CA PHE A 60 -13.04 -4.44 -8.35
C PHE A 60 -14.12 -5.39 -8.89
N GLN A 61 -14.05 -5.80 -10.16
CA GLN A 61 -14.98 -6.79 -10.72
C GLN A 61 -14.82 -8.15 -10.02
N ASP A 62 -13.60 -8.61 -9.80
CA ASP A 62 -13.32 -9.85 -9.06
C ASP A 62 -13.85 -9.76 -7.63
N TYR A 63 -13.74 -8.60 -6.98
CA TYR A 63 -14.30 -8.37 -5.66
C TYR A 63 -15.82 -8.48 -5.65
N LEU A 64 -16.54 -7.86 -6.60
CA LEU A 64 -17.98 -7.96 -6.71
C LEU A 64 -18.43 -9.41 -6.90
N TRP A 65 -17.73 -10.12 -7.79
CA TRP A 65 -18.00 -11.55 -8.04
C TRP A 65 -17.78 -12.40 -6.77
N GLU A 66 -16.67 -12.25 -6.08
CA GLU A 66 -16.34 -12.97 -4.84
C GLU A 66 -17.32 -12.64 -3.70
N MET A 67 -17.87 -11.42 -3.72
CA MET A 67 -18.88 -10.98 -2.76
C MET A 67 -20.31 -11.34 -3.17
N ASP A 68 -20.50 -12.07 -4.28
CA ASP A 68 -21.83 -12.40 -4.83
C ASP A 68 -22.72 -11.15 -4.98
N ILE A 69 -22.17 -10.13 -5.62
CA ILE A 69 -22.82 -8.83 -5.88
C ILE A 69 -22.86 -8.60 -7.40
N ASP A 70 -24.02 -8.16 -7.90
CA ASP A 70 -24.21 -7.88 -9.32
C ASP A 70 -23.24 -6.78 -9.82
N SER A 71 -22.63 -6.99 -10.97
CA SER A 71 -21.63 -6.06 -11.54
C SER A 71 -22.24 -4.72 -12.01
N ASP A 72 -23.55 -4.63 -12.18
CA ASP A 72 -24.29 -3.42 -12.57
C ASP A 72 -24.96 -2.70 -11.39
N ILE A 73 -24.64 -3.11 -10.16
CA ILE A 73 -25.12 -2.46 -8.94
C ILE A 73 -24.74 -0.97 -8.93
N SER A 74 -25.66 -0.09 -8.51
CA SER A 74 -25.30 1.30 -8.29
C SER A 74 -24.44 1.49 -7.05
N ALA A 75 -23.58 2.52 -7.03
CA ALA A 75 -22.67 2.80 -5.90
C ALA A 75 -23.43 2.93 -4.57
N SER A 76 -24.60 3.56 -4.57
CA SER A 76 -25.42 3.72 -3.36
C SER A 76 -25.92 2.36 -2.85
N ARG A 77 -26.41 1.48 -3.74
CA ARG A 77 -26.85 0.13 -3.35
C ARG A 77 -25.68 -0.75 -2.92
N LEU A 78 -24.53 -0.59 -3.57
CA LEU A 78 -23.29 -1.28 -3.14
C LEU A 78 -22.94 -0.90 -1.71
N MET A 79 -22.98 0.38 -1.36
CA MET A 79 -22.70 0.86 -0.01
C MET A 79 -23.67 0.28 1.03
N GLU A 80 -24.96 0.18 0.71
CA GLU A 80 -25.98 -0.43 1.57
C GLU A 80 -25.70 -1.94 1.76
N ALA A 81 -25.42 -2.65 0.67
CA ALA A 81 -25.11 -4.08 0.69
C ALA A 81 -23.85 -4.38 1.51
N LEU A 82 -22.77 -3.59 1.32
CA LEU A 82 -21.53 -3.77 2.05
C LEU A 82 -21.65 -3.38 3.53
N ARG A 83 -22.43 -2.33 3.84
CA ARG A 83 -22.73 -1.96 5.23
C ARG A 83 -23.40 -3.12 5.98
N SER A 84 -24.40 -3.73 5.35
CA SER A 84 -25.07 -4.91 5.92
C SER A 84 -24.14 -6.11 6.02
N ARG A 85 -23.41 -6.44 4.95
CA ARG A 85 -22.51 -7.60 4.90
C ARG A 85 -21.36 -7.55 5.87
N TYR A 86 -20.82 -6.36 6.10
CA TYR A 86 -19.76 -6.13 7.10
C TYR A 86 -20.30 -5.86 8.50
N GLU A 87 -21.62 -5.92 8.68
CA GLU A 87 -22.27 -5.70 9.99
C GLU A 87 -21.87 -4.33 10.61
N ILE A 88 -21.81 -3.29 9.77
CA ILE A 88 -21.47 -1.95 10.25
C ILE A 88 -22.70 -1.33 10.94
N PRO A 89 -22.57 -0.84 12.19
CA PRO A 89 -23.69 -0.29 12.95
C PRO A 89 -24.44 0.82 12.19
N GLU A 90 -25.76 0.84 12.31
CA GLU A 90 -26.62 1.83 11.64
C GLU A 90 -26.43 3.25 12.18
N ASP A 91 -26.00 3.39 13.42
CA ASP A 91 -25.75 4.67 14.08
C ASP A 91 -24.40 5.32 13.69
N TRP A 92 -23.55 4.60 12.95
CA TRP A 92 -22.31 5.20 12.43
C TRP A 92 -22.62 6.18 11.30
N SER A 93 -21.86 7.26 11.26
CA SER A 93 -21.95 8.22 10.15
C SER A 93 -21.66 7.54 8.80
N ASP A 94 -22.23 8.12 7.74
CA ASP A 94 -21.98 7.62 6.38
C ASP A 94 -20.49 7.68 6.01
N THR A 95 -19.79 8.71 6.46
CA THR A 95 -18.34 8.88 6.23
C THR A 95 -17.53 7.79 6.95
N ASP A 96 -17.87 7.48 8.20
CA ASP A 96 -17.18 6.42 8.94
C ASP A 96 -17.46 5.05 8.35
N ALA A 97 -18.72 4.78 8.02
CA ALA A 97 -19.12 3.53 7.37
C ALA A 97 -18.39 3.35 6.03
N ARG A 98 -18.32 4.41 5.20
CA ARG A 98 -17.61 4.40 3.92
C ARG A 98 -16.12 4.12 4.10
N ALA A 99 -15.47 4.81 5.02
CA ALA A 99 -14.05 4.65 5.26
C ALA A 99 -13.71 3.23 5.76
N VAL A 100 -14.50 2.68 6.68
CA VAL A 100 -14.32 1.29 7.14
C VAL A 100 -14.58 0.28 6.02
N ILE A 101 -15.58 0.50 5.16
CA ILE A 101 -15.82 -0.34 3.98
C ILE A 101 -14.63 -0.32 3.05
N GLY A 102 -14.01 0.84 2.81
CA GLY A 102 -12.81 0.97 1.98
C GLY A 102 -11.64 0.13 2.50
N LEU A 103 -11.35 0.21 3.80
CA LEU A 103 -10.31 -0.64 4.40
C LEU A 103 -10.67 -2.14 4.36
N ARG A 104 -11.94 -2.48 4.56
CA ARG A 104 -12.41 -3.89 4.43
C ARG A 104 -12.27 -4.41 3.00
N TYR A 105 -12.51 -3.56 2.01
CA TYR A 105 -12.28 -3.85 0.60
C TYR A 105 -10.81 -4.17 0.33
N GLU A 106 -9.89 -3.30 0.75
CA GLU A 106 -8.45 -3.50 0.58
C GLU A 106 -7.96 -4.83 1.20
N LEU A 107 -8.43 -5.12 2.41
CA LEU A 107 -8.09 -6.35 3.11
C LEU A 107 -8.71 -7.59 2.44
N LYS A 108 -9.95 -7.47 1.92
CA LYS A 108 -10.62 -8.59 1.23
C LYS A 108 -9.95 -8.91 -0.10
N LEU A 109 -9.55 -7.91 -0.89
CA LEU A 109 -8.82 -8.11 -2.14
C LEU A 109 -7.61 -9.02 -1.97
N ARG A 110 -6.89 -8.87 -0.86
CA ARG A 110 -5.67 -9.65 -0.57
C ARG A 110 -5.94 -10.98 0.14
N THR A 111 -7.21 -11.38 0.20
CA THR A 111 -7.63 -12.65 0.83
C THR A 111 -8.24 -13.56 -0.23
N GLY A 112 -7.38 -14.14 -1.07
CA GLY A 112 -7.77 -15.17 -2.04
C GLY A 112 -8.32 -14.65 -3.38
N ILE A 113 -8.48 -13.33 -3.56
CA ILE A 113 -8.97 -12.75 -4.82
C ILE A 113 -7.81 -12.47 -5.77
N THR A 114 -6.71 -11.90 -5.25
CA THR A 114 -5.57 -11.45 -6.05
C THR A 114 -4.26 -11.91 -5.46
N ASN A 115 -3.19 -11.86 -6.25
CA ASN A 115 -1.82 -12.02 -5.78
C ASN A 115 -1.20 -10.68 -5.33
N LEU A 116 -2.04 -9.73 -4.89
CA LEU A 116 -1.56 -8.47 -4.35
C LEU A 116 -0.72 -8.68 -3.09
N PRO A 117 0.32 -7.86 -2.89
CA PRO A 117 1.14 -7.89 -1.67
C PRO A 117 0.29 -7.55 -0.44
N ALA A 118 0.89 -7.66 0.75
CA ALA A 118 0.26 -7.23 1.99
C ALA A 118 -0.23 -5.78 1.87
N TYR A 119 -1.38 -5.47 2.47
CA TYR A 119 -1.93 -4.13 2.40
C TYR A 119 -1.04 -3.14 3.15
N ILE A 120 -0.47 -2.21 2.42
CA ILE A 120 0.25 -1.07 2.96
C ILE A 120 -0.79 0.01 3.27
N PHE A 121 -1.04 0.23 4.56
CA PHE A 121 -1.98 1.24 5.01
C PHE A 121 -1.39 2.65 4.89
N MET A 122 -0.11 2.80 5.23
CA MET A 122 0.63 4.06 5.10
C MET A 122 2.08 3.78 4.73
N GLU A 123 2.63 4.56 3.81
CA GLU A 123 4.04 4.54 3.43
C GLU A 123 4.82 5.64 4.13
N ASP A 124 6.11 5.41 4.37
CA ASP A 124 7.09 6.41 4.82
C ASP A 124 6.65 7.18 6.09
N VAL A 125 6.13 6.44 7.05
CA VAL A 125 5.53 7.02 8.27
C VAL A 125 6.61 7.47 9.23
N PRO A 126 6.60 8.75 9.70
CA PRO A 126 7.49 9.22 10.76
C PRO A 126 7.34 8.42 12.06
N ASP A 127 8.42 8.27 12.82
CA ASP A 127 8.46 7.42 14.02
C ASP A 127 7.45 7.83 15.10
N ASP A 128 7.18 9.11 15.27
CA ASP A 128 6.21 9.63 16.23
C ASP A 128 4.77 9.25 15.87
N ILE A 129 4.42 9.34 14.60
CA ILE A 129 3.12 8.91 14.07
C ILE A 129 3.02 7.39 14.12
N LEU A 130 4.07 6.68 13.71
CA LEU A 130 4.17 5.23 13.74
C LEU A 130 3.87 4.69 15.15
N ASN A 131 4.55 5.23 16.17
CA ASN A 131 4.38 4.82 17.55
C ASN A 131 2.95 5.10 18.04
N SER A 132 2.40 6.28 17.74
CA SER A 132 1.04 6.65 18.13
C SER A 132 -0.02 5.71 17.55
N ILE A 133 0.16 5.27 16.29
CA ILE A 133 -0.76 4.34 15.65
C ILE A 133 -0.59 2.91 16.20
N LEU A 134 0.64 2.45 16.41
CA LEU A 134 0.90 1.11 16.94
C LEU A 134 0.40 0.94 18.39
N GLU A 135 0.39 2.00 19.21
CA GLU A 135 -0.20 1.99 20.55
C GLU A 135 -1.70 1.67 20.55
N LEU A 136 -2.41 1.86 19.43
CA LEU A 136 -3.81 1.43 19.33
C LEU A 136 -3.97 -0.09 19.39
N ASN A 137 -2.91 -0.86 19.18
CA ASN A 137 -2.93 -2.32 19.15
C ASN A 137 -4.02 -2.88 18.22
N VAL A 138 -4.13 -2.34 17.01
CA VAL A 138 -5.05 -2.85 15.99
C VAL A 138 -4.56 -4.23 15.53
N PRO A 139 -5.37 -5.29 15.67
CA PRO A 139 -4.94 -6.62 15.29
C PRO A 139 -4.51 -6.69 13.82
N GLY A 140 -3.33 -7.24 13.58
CA GLY A 140 -2.79 -7.41 12.24
C GLY A 140 -2.11 -6.16 11.65
N LEU A 141 -2.25 -4.99 12.24
CA LEU A 141 -1.49 -3.80 11.84
C LEU A 141 -0.10 -3.83 12.47
N ASP A 142 0.93 -3.62 11.66
CA ASP A 142 2.31 -3.70 12.11
C ASP A 142 3.24 -2.77 11.31
N ALA A 143 4.41 -2.48 11.87
CA ALA A 143 5.46 -1.77 11.16
C ALA A 143 6.29 -2.72 10.30
N ALA A 144 6.50 -2.34 9.05
CA ALA A 144 7.46 -2.98 8.17
C ALA A 144 8.58 -2.01 7.84
N ALA A 145 9.81 -2.44 8.06
CA ALA A 145 10.97 -1.70 7.57
C ALA A 145 11.06 -1.88 6.05
N THR A 146 11.02 -0.77 5.33
CA THR A 146 11.18 -0.72 3.88
C THR A 146 12.37 0.14 3.52
N THR A 147 12.94 -0.09 2.34
CA THR A 147 13.99 0.76 1.79
C THR A 147 13.39 1.70 0.77
N LYS A 148 13.78 2.97 0.83
CA LYS A 148 13.31 4.02 -0.09
C LYS A 148 14.47 4.53 -0.92
N ARG A 149 14.20 4.81 -2.20
CA ARG A 149 15.13 5.55 -3.05
C ARG A 149 14.99 7.04 -2.77
N GLU A 150 16.09 7.66 -2.40
CA GLU A 150 16.14 9.09 -2.09
C GLU A 150 17.00 9.79 -3.12
N TYR A 151 16.48 10.90 -3.65
CA TYR A 151 17.16 11.72 -4.63
C TYR A 151 17.51 13.05 -3.98
N TYR A 152 18.82 13.40 -3.96
CA TYR A 152 19.28 14.65 -3.37
C TYR A 152 19.14 15.87 -4.29
N THR A 153 18.44 15.71 -5.42
CA THR A 153 18.18 16.77 -6.39
C THR A 153 16.86 16.52 -7.13
N THR A 154 16.22 17.60 -7.55
CA THR A 154 15.09 17.60 -8.48
C THR A 154 15.50 17.81 -9.95
N TYR A 155 16.79 18.05 -10.18
CA TYR A 155 17.39 18.23 -11.51
C TYR A 155 17.98 16.93 -12.03
N ALA A 156 18.39 16.93 -13.28
CA ALA A 156 18.97 15.76 -13.97
C ALA A 156 18.04 14.55 -14.09
N ALA A 157 16.71 14.74 -14.02
CA ALA A 157 15.74 13.65 -14.05
C ALA A 157 15.91 12.73 -15.28
N HIS A 158 16.30 13.28 -16.44
CA HIS A 158 16.55 12.52 -17.67
C HIS A 158 17.82 11.65 -17.60
N ILE A 159 18.78 11.98 -16.74
CA ILE A 159 20.01 11.18 -16.49
C ILE A 159 19.72 10.17 -15.37
N LEU A 160 19.15 10.64 -14.26
CA LEU A 160 18.78 9.76 -13.13
C LEU A 160 17.81 8.67 -13.59
N GLY A 161 16.82 9.03 -14.39
CA GLY A 161 15.84 8.11 -14.91
C GLY A 161 14.60 8.00 -14.03
N THR A 162 13.85 6.93 -14.24
CA THR A 162 12.57 6.68 -13.55
C THR A 162 12.51 5.26 -13.05
N THR A 163 11.78 5.05 -11.95
CA THR A 163 11.38 3.74 -11.47
C THR A 163 9.91 3.47 -11.80
N GLY A 164 9.55 2.22 -11.96
CA GLY A 164 8.18 1.81 -12.25
C GLY A 164 7.89 0.38 -11.83
N ALA A 165 6.62 0.00 -11.83
CA ALA A 165 6.23 -1.39 -11.63
C ALA A 165 6.85 -2.28 -12.70
N MET A 166 7.17 -3.52 -12.33
CA MET A 166 7.71 -4.52 -13.23
C MET A 166 6.69 -4.87 -14.32
N ASP A 167 7.14 -4.96 -15.56
CA ASP A 167 6.36 -5.53 -16.66
C ASP A 167 6.81 -6.98 -16.96
N ALA A 168 6.22 -7.60 -17.96
CA ALA A 168 6.53 -8.97 -18.33
C ALA A 168 7.99 -9.18 -18.77
N ASP A 169 8.57 -8.18 -19.44
CA ASP A 169 9.96 -8.23 -19.91
C ASP A 169 10.93 -8.10 -18.73
N ASP A 170 10.66 -7.16 -17.82
CA ASP A 170 11.43 -7.01 -16.58
C ASP A 170 11.37 -8.28 -15.73
N TRP A 171 10.18 -8.88 -15.59
CA TRP A 171 10.01 -10.11 -14.84
C TRP A 171 10.89 -11.24 -15.38
N THR A 172 11.02 -11.33 -16.70
CA THR A 172 11.89 -12.34 -17.33
C THR A 172 13.35 -12.17 -16.92
N ILE A 173 13.79 -10.93 -16.67
CA ILE A 173 15.17 -10.60 -16.29
C ILE A 173 15.40 -10.79 -14.78
N TYR A 174 14.44 -10.36 -13.95
CA TYR A 174 14.65 -10.20 -12.51
C TYR A 174 14.13 -11.36 -11.65
N LYS A 175 13.21 -12.21 -12.16
CA LYS A 175 12.61 -13.33 -11.40
C LYS A 175 13.61 -14.26 -10.73
N GLU A 176 14.75 -14.54 -11.39
CA GLU A 176 15.79 -15.44 -10.86
C GLU A 176 16.79 -14.73 -9.93
N LYS A 177 16.69 -13.38 -9.85
CA LYS A 177 17.53 -12.54 -8.99
C LYS A 177 16.90 -12.26 -7.62
N GLY A 178 15.76 -12.88 -7.32
CA GLY A 178 15.07 -12.77 -6.04
C GLY A 178 14.05 -11.64 -5.93
N TYR A 179 13.75 -10.97 -7.06
CA TYR A 179 12.72 -9.96 -7.13
C TYR A 179 11.33 -10.57 -7.06
N LYS A 180 10.38 -9.82 -6.55
CA LYS A 180 8.95 -10.15 -6.57
C LYS A 180 8.28 -9.43 -7.73
N MET A 181 7.16 -9.96 -8.21
CA MET A 181 6.45 -9.40 -9.36
C MET A 181 5.89 -7.99 -9.11
N ASP A 182 5.72 -7.63 -7.86
CA ASP A 182 5.23 -6.33 -7.37
C ASP A 182 6.34 -5.32 -7.04
N ASP A 183 7.61 -5.72 -7.16
CA ASP A 183 8.74 -4.82 -6.93
C ASP A 183 8.77 -3.70 -7.98
N ARG A 184 9.27 -2.55 -7.56
CA ARG A 184 9.56 -1.43 -8.45
C ARG A 184 11.00 -1.53 -8.91
N VAL A 185 11.21 -1.36 -10.22
CA VAL A 185 12.54 -1.44 -10.84
C VAL A 185 12.86 -0.18 -11.65
N GLY A 186 14.12 0.07 -11.90
CA GLY A 186 14.58 1.15 -12.77
C GLY A 186 14.15 0.92 -14.22
N LYS A 187 13.43 1.88 -14.79
CA LYS A 187 12.93 1.84 -16.17
C LYS A 187 13.82 2.56 -17.17
N SER A 188 14.54 3.57 -16.72
CA SER A 188 15.41 4.39 -17.58
C SER A 188 16.61 4.94 -16.80
N GLY A 189 17.58 5.52 -17.51
CA GLY A 189 18.71 6.24 -16.96
C GLY A 189 19.58 5.43 -16.01
N LEU A 190 20.13 6.09 -15.00
CA LEU A 190 20.97 5.48 -13.97
C LEU A 190 20.17 4.49 -13.13
N GLU A 191 18.88 4.74 -12.87
CA GLU A 191 18.00 3.83 -12.18
C GLU A 191 17.99 2.44 -12.82
N LYS A 192 17.85 2.37 -14.15
CA LYS A 192 17.90 1.10 -14.88
C LYS A 192 19.31 0.52 -14.96
N ALA A 193 20.30 1.36 -15.18
CA ALA A 193 21.67 0.89 -15.36
C ALA A 193 22.28 0.30 -14.08
N PHE A 194 21.87 0.82 -12.92
CA PHE A 194 22.39 0.42 -11.61
C PHE A 194 21.34 -0.29 -10.73
N GLU A 195 20.24 -0.78 -11.31
CA GLU A 195 19.16 -1.43 -10.57
C GLU A 195 19.66 -2.49 -9.59
N GLU A 196 20.57 -3.35 -10.00
CA GLU A 196 21.11 -4.44 -9.15
C GLU A 196 21.92 -3.93 -7.94
N TYR A 197 22.49 -2.72 -8.03
CA TYR A 197 23.22 -2.08 -6.93
C TYR A 197 22.28 -1.28 -6.02
N LEU A 198 21.29 -0.66 -6.62
CA LEU A 198 20.31 0.19 -5.93
C LEU A 198 19.23 -0.63 -5.23
N HIS A 199 18.95 -1.84 -5.74
CA HIS A 199 17.98 -2.76 -5.14
C HIS A 199 18.59 -3.40 -3.89
N GLY A 200 17.91 -3.28 -2.77
CA GLY A 200 18.30 -3.92 -1.52
C GLY A 200 17.94 -5.41 -1.50
N THR A 201 17.98 -5.99 -0.33
CA THR A 201 17.48 -7.34 -0.10
C THR A 201 16.39 -7.31 0.94
N ASP A 202 15.22 -7.80 0.59
CA ASP A 202 14.08 -7.86 1.49
C ASP A 202 14.38 -8.65 2.75
N GLY A 203 13.96 -8.11 3.89
CA GLY A 203 13.95 -8.85 5.13
C GLY A 203 12.84 -9.92 5.16
N ARG A 204 13.02 -10.89 6.04
CA ARG A 204 11.99 -11.88 6.34
C ARG A 204 11.75 -11.94 7.83
N LEU A 205 10.62 -11.39 8.28
CA LEU A 205 10.20 -11.41 9.67
C LEU A 205 9.29 -12.62 9.90
N ALA A 206 9.64 -13.46 10.86
CA ALA A 206 8.75 -14.50 11.37
C ALA A 206 8.02 -14.01 12.60
N LYS A 207 6.71 -14.20 12.65
CA LYS A 207 5.85 -13.89 13.79
C LYS A 207 5.22 -15.16 14.32
N VAL A 208 5.34 -15.38 15.62
CA VAL A 208 4.69 -16.46 16.34
C VAL A 208 3.43 -15.87 16.95
N VAL A 209 2.28 -16.43 16.60
CA VAL A 209 0.98 -15.99 17.12
C VAL A 209 0.38 -17.08 18.00
N ASP A 210 -0.36 -16.67 19.05
CA ASP A 210 -1.16 -17.56 19.87
C ASP A 210 -2.44 -18.00 19.14
N LYS A 211 -3.28 -18.81 19.81
CA LYS A 211 -4.54 -19.30 19.24
C LYS A 211 -5.57 -18.18 19.06
N GLU A 212 -5.43 -17.10 19.76
CA GLU A 212 -6.25 -15.90 19.73
C GLU A 212 -5.78 -14.90 18.65
N GLY A 213 -4.62 -15.16 18.00
CA GLY A 213 -4.05 -14.32 16.95
C GLY A 213 -3.12 -13.19 17.46
N ASN A 214 -2.81 -13.16 18.76
CA ASN A 214 -1.87 -12.16 19.30
C ASN A 214 -0.42 -12.56 18.99
N ILE A 215 0.44 -11.59 18.69
CA ILE A 215 1.85 -11.83 18.48
C ILE A 215 2.53 -12.09 19.82
N VAL A 216 2.99 -13.33 20.00
CA VAL A 216 3.72 -13.76 21.20
C VAL A 216 5.21 -13.46 21.08
N SER A 217 5.76 -13.62 19.89
CA SER A 217 7.14 -13.26 19.58
C SER A 217 7.31 -12.95 18.10
N GLN A 218 8.34 -12.17 17.79
CA GLN A 218 8.76 -11.93 16.41
C GLN A 218 10.29 -11.89 16.33
N TYR A 219 10.82 -12.36 15.22
CA TYR A 219 12.27 -12.32 14.96
C TYR A 219 12.54 -12.30 13.45
N TYR A 220 13.62 -11.64 13.06
CA TYR A 220 14.06 -11.68 11.68
C TYR A 220 14.70 -13.05 11.36
N VAL A 221 14.14 -13.73 10.37
CA VAL A 221 14.78 -14.90 9.72
C VAL A 221 15.91 -14.42 8.81
N ARG A 222 15.72 -13.25 8.21
CA ARG A 222 16.69 -12.51 7.42
C ARG A 222 16.41 -11.02 7.61
N GLU A 223 17.41 -10.26 8.02
CA GLU A 223 17.27 -8.80 8.12
C GLU A 223 17.20 -8.16 6.74
N PRO A 224 16.42 -7.06 6.57
CA PRO A 224 16.44 -6.29 5.34
C PRO A 224 17.81 -5.61 5.19
N VAL A 225 18.32 -5.56 3.97
CA VAL A 225 19.57 -4.88 3.63
C VAL A 225 19.28 -3.83 2.58
N ALA A 226 19.57 -2.56 2.89
CA ALA A 226 19.40 -1.47 1.93
C ALA A 226 20.33 -1.67 0.71
N GLY A 227 19.89 -1.18 -0.44
CA GLY A 227 20.74 -1.09 -1.64
C GLY A 227 21.89 -0.11 -1.43
N HIS A 228 22.83 -0.14 -2.36
CA HIS A 228 23.99 0.76 -2.33
C HIS A 228 23.65 2.13 -2.92
N ASN A 229 24.37 3.15 -2.50
CA ASN A 229 24.30 4.47 -3.10
C ASN A 229 25.11 4.52 -4.40
N VAL A 230 24.61 5.27 -5.38
CA VAL A 230 25.33 5.58 -6.62
C VAL A 230 25.72 7.04 -6.59
N GLU A 231 27.01 7.30 -6.54
CA GLU A 231 27.56 8.65 -6.64
C GLU A 231 27.96 8.93 -8.09
N THR A 232 27.58 10.10 -8.59
CA THR A 232 27.90 10.51 -9.97
C THR A 232 28.92 11.65 -9.97
N SER A 233 29.68 11.78 -11.05
CA SER A 233 30.62 12.90 -11.28
C SER A 233 29.95 14.11 -11.93
N ILE A 234 28.60 14.16 -11.95
CA ILE A 234 27.85 15.28 -12.52
C ILE A 234 28.00 16.49 -11.61
N ASP A 235 28.46 17.61 -12.18
CA ASP A 235 28.42 18.89 -11.51
C ASP A 235 26.98 19.40 -11.45
N LEU A 236 26.37 19.32 -10.27
CA LEU A 236 24.97 19.69 -10.08
C LEU A 236 24.74 21.18 -10.37
N GLY A 237 25.72 22.07 -10.04
CA GLY A 237 25.59 23.49 -10.29
C GLY A 237 25.53 23.78 -11.79
N LEU A 238 26.39 23.14 -12.58
CA LEU A 238 26.38 23.27 -14.04
C LEU A 238 25.10 22.68 -14.65
N GLN A 239 24.62 21.55 -14.12
CA GLN A 239 23.38 20.93 -14.56
C GLN A 239 22.16 21.83 -14.33
N ILE A 240 22.06 22.46 -13.16
CA ILE A 240 20.99 23.41 -12.85
C ILE A 240 20.98 24.56 -13.86
N VAL A 241 22.13 25.20 -14.07
CA VAL A 241 22.24 26.33 -15.02
C VAL A 241 21.86 25.91 -16.44
N ALA A 242 22.28 24.73 -16.86
CA ALA A 242 21.95 24.21 -18.19
C ALA A 242 20.43 23.96 -18.36
N GLU A 243 19.80 23.34 -17.39
CA GLU A 243 18.36 23.07 -17.44
C GLU A 243 17.52 24.35 -17.37
N GLU A 244 17.91 25.31 -16.53
CA GLU A 244 17.21 26.59 -16.43
C GLU A 244 17.36 27.44 -17.69
N ALA A 245 18.48 27.34 -18.38
CA ALA A 245 18.69 28.03 -19.66
C ALA A 245 17.85 27.42 -20.81
N MET A 246 17.32 26.19 -20.66
CA MET A 246 16.51 25.50 -21.66
C MET A 246 15.01 25.61 -21.39
N LYS A 247 14.60 26.18 -20.28
CA LYS A 247 13.18 26.44 -19.96
C LYS A 247 12.68 27.69 -20.69
#